data_c33f076e360114f30d6d9bebb055ebc6
#
_entry.id   c33f076e360114f30d6d9bebb055ebc6
#
_cell.length_a   1.000
_cell.length_b   1.000
_cell.length_c   1.000
_cell.angle_alpha   90.00
_cell.angle_beta   90.00
_cell.angle_gamma   90.00
#
_symmetry.space_group_name_H-M   'P 1'
#
loop_
_entity.id
_entity.type
_entity.pdbx_description
1 polymer ?
#
loop_
_entity_poly.entity_id
_entity_poly.type
_entity_poly.pdbx_seq_one_letter_code
_entity_poly.pdbx_strand_id
1 'polypeptide(L)'
;MTRAKHSPSRRRLLQAAAASLAMPAFAATHAIAKEETRSMTATSNYLPVRADWLASGAEAALEPDMPIVDAHHHFYDRPGWTYLLDEYLQDAQSGHNITASVFMQGLSHYRTSGPQELRPVGETEYVSGVTKPLQAGLPQVAKGIVGYADLRRGAAVRDVLEAHLQGGQGRFRGVRHLVTWDADPTLVNPLSAGPRGLLLDRDYRAGVAQLDALGLSYDAWLFFPQLPELFDLAKAYPNMPVIINHCGGIVRIASYEDKRREVFDSWSRSMRELAQLPNVYVKVGGLGMRINGFDFEKGERPPSSVQLVEAWKPWMQTCIETFGTGRCMFESNFPVDKGSYPYSNGWNAFKRLTAQATPDERADLFRGTVSKVYRLG
;
A
#
# COMPACT_ATOMS: atom_id res chain seq x y z
N MET A 1 36.52 32.49 82.46
CA MET A 1 37.67 31.61 82.15
C MET A 1 37.11 30.41 81.36
N THR A 2 37.40 30.33 80.13
CA THR A 2 37.99 29.23 79.40
C THR A 2 37.62 29.30 77.90
N ARG A 3 38.64 29.25 77.15
CA ARG A 3 38.82 29.53 75.74
C ARG A 3 37.91 28.73 74.75
N ALA A 4 37.45 29.49 73.76
CA ALA A 4 36.98 28.96 72.45
C ALA A 4 38.13 28.31 71.68
N LYS A 5 37.87 27.13 71.03
CA LYS A 5 38.71 26.59 69.95
C LYS A 5 38.00 26.73 68.65
N HIS A 6 38.62 27.51 67.76
CA HIS A 6 38.24 27.60 66.33
C HIS A 6 38.48 26.25 65.60
N SER A 7 37.53 25.87 64.76
CA SER A 7 37.68 24.85 63.75
C SER A 7 37.60 25.50 62.33
N PRO A 8 38.47 25.14 61.39
CA PRO A 8 38.58 25.88 60.12
C PRO A 8 37.57 25.43 59.06
N SER A 9 37.09 26.41 58.44
CA SER A 9 36.49 26.58 57.12
C SER A 9 36.28 25.38 56.21
N ARG A 10 34.99 25.07 56.02
CA ARG A 10 34.43 24.25 54.91
C ARG A 10 34.36 25.02 53.58
N ARG A 11 35.46 25.56 53.07
CA ARG A 11 35.46 26.38 51.85
C ARG A 11 36.49 25.97 50.80
N ARG A 12 36.86 24.69 50.69
CA ARG A 12 37.81 24.22 49.66
C ARG A 12 37.51 22.83 49.10
N LEU A 13 36.25 22.48 48.90
CA LEU A 13 35.89 21.19 48.25
C LEU A 13 34.74 21.32 47.24
N LEU A 14 34.60 22.46 46.59
CA LEU A 14 33.58 22.68 45.53
C LEU A 14 34.18 23.37 44.29
N GLN A 15 35.38 22.99 43.88
CA GLN A 15 35.98 23.47 42.59
C GLN A 15 36.78 22.37 41.88
N ALA A 16 36.25 21.13 41.83
CA ALA A 16 36.84 20.08 40.98
C ALA A 16 35.79 19.05 40.55
N ALA A 17 34.68 19.50 39.95
CA ALA A 17 33.73 18.57 39.29
C ALA A 17 32.84 19.32 38.27
N ALA A 18 33.44 20.07 37.38
CA ALA A 18 32.70 20.72 36.28
C ALA A 18 33.55 20.76 35.01
N ALA A 19 34.08 19.62 34.60
CA ALA A 19 34.68 19.49 33.26
C ALA A 19 34.73 17.98 32.90
N SER A 20 33.62 17.38 32.43
CA SER A 20 33.60 16.14 31.65
C SER A 20 32.16 15.61 31.55
N LEU A 21 31.26 16.31 30.89
CA LEU A 21 29.99 15.76 30.36
C LEU A 21 29.45 16.69 29.26
N ALA A 22 30.23 16.83 28.20
CA ALA A 22 29.74 17.34 26.95
C ALA A 22 30.30 16.47 25.82
N MET A 23 29.40 15.72 25.24
CA MET A 23 29.41 14.83 24.07
C MET A 23 29.48 13.33 24.41
N PRO A 24 28.57 12.50 23.87
CA PRO A 24 28.21 12.45 22.45
C PRO A 24 26.71 12.29 22.17
N ALA A 25 25.94 13.34 22.12
CA ALA A 25 24.54 13.24 21.63
C ALA A 25 24.46 13.18 20.10
N PHE A 26 25.43 13.77 19.39
CA PHE A 26 25.43 13.81 17.92
C PHE A 26 25.88 12.50 17.24
N ALA A 27 26.73 11.71 17.88
CA ALA A 27 27.15 10.41 17.34
C ALA A 27 26.09 9.31 17.58
N ALA A 28 25.35 9.40 18.67
CA ALA A 28 24.28 8.45 18.97
C ALA A 28 23.06 8.62 18.04
N THR A 29 22.68 9.86 17.72
CA THR A 29 21.59 10.12 16.78
C THR A 29 21.92 9.70 15.35
N HIS A 30 23.17 9.84 14.90
CA HIS A 30 23.60 9.33 13.58
C HIS A 30 23.74 7.81 13.55
N ALA A 31 24.10 7.15 14.65
CA ALA A 31 24.16 5.69 14.73
C ALA A 31 22.76 5.10 14.77
N ILE A 32 21.82 5.67 15.53
CA ILE A 32 20.41 5.24 15.59
C ILE A 32 19.73 5.45 14.23
N ALA A 33 19.91 6.61 13.57
CA ALA A 33 19.38 6.86 12.24
C ALA A 33 19.97 5.92 11.16
N LYS A 34 21.26 5.55 11.30
CA LYS A 34 21.93 4.60 10.40
C LYS A 34 21.51 3.16 10.67
N GLU A 35 21.21 2.81 11.91
CA GLU A 35 20.72 1.50 12.33
C GLU A 35 19.24 1.33 12.00
N GLU A 36 18.41 2.36 12.17
CA GLU A 36 17.03 2.39 11.67
C GLU A 36 16.96 2.31 10.16
N THR A 37 17.82 3.01 9.42
CA THR A 37 17.90 2.93 7.96
C THR A 37 18.39 1.53 7.51
N ARG A 38 19.29 0.90 8.26
CA ARG A 38 19.79 -0.45 7.98
C ARG A 38 18.76 -1.53 8.35
N SER A 39 17.96 -1.32 9.42
CA SER A 39 16.86 -2.19 9.82
C SER A 39 15.68 -2.09 8.83
N MET A 40 15.36 -0.89 8.33
CA MET A 40 14.30 -0.70 7.33
C MET A 40 14.62 -1.35 5.99
N THR A 41 15.89 -1.45 5.59
CA THR A 41 16.29 -2.11 4.33
C THR A 41 16.34 -3.63 4.42
N ALA A 42 16.54 -4.20 5.60
CA ALA A 42 16.63 -5.65 5.79
C ALA A 42 15.27 -6.36 5.88
N THR A 43 14.20 -5.64 6.25
CA THR A 43 12.83 -6.18 6.41
C THR A 43 11.80 -5.52 5.49
N SER A 44 12.22 -4.59 4.65
CA SER A 44 11.36 -3.86 3.72
C SER A 44 10.96 -4.76 2.54
N ASN A 45 9.65 -4.87 2.26
CA ASN A 45 9.15 -5.45 1.01
C ASN A 45 9.43 -4.55 -0.21
N TYR A 46 10.03 -3.38 0.00
CA TYR A 46 10.33 -2.41 -1.04
C TYR A 46 11.67 -2.71 -1.69
N LEU A 47 11.66 -2.70 -3.01
CA LEU A 47 12.85 -2.86 -3.82
C LEU A 47 13.38 -1.48 -4.23
N PRO A 48 14.71 -1.28 -4.28
CA PRO A 48 15.28 -0.02 -4.71
C PRO A 48 14.96 0.25 -6.19
N VAL A 49 14.54 1.48 -6.49
CA VAL A 49 14.29 1.91 -7.86
C VAL A 49 15.61 2.23 -8.55
N ARG A 50 15.91 1.54 -9.66
CA ARG A 50 17.09 1.72 -10.48
C ARG A 50 16.68 2.29 -11.85
N ALA A 51 16.73 3.61 -11.99
CA ALA A 51 16.20 4.31 -13.16
C ALA A 51 16.82 3.84 -14.49
N ASP A 52 18.16 3.73 -14.56
CA ASP A 52 18.85 3.27 -15.77
C ASP A 52 18.50 1.82 -16.11
N TRP A 53 18.37 0.97 -15.10
CA TRP A 53 17.98 -0.43 -15.31
C TRP A 53 16.54 -0.50 -15.85
N LEU A 54 15.59 0.24 -15.28
CA LEU A 54 14.21 0.31 -15.79
C LEU A 54 14.16 0.80 -17.23
N ALA A 55 14.90 1.88 -17.55
CA ALA A 55 14.96 2.44 -18.89
C ALA A 55 15.54 1.45 -19.92
N SER A 56 16.48 0.57 -19.50
CA SER A 56 17.13 -0.40 -20.40
C SER A 56 16.19 -1.46 -20.98
N GLY A 57 15.00 -1.66 -20.37
CA GLY A 57 14.02 -2.67 -20.80
C GLY A 57 12.61 -2.13 -20.97
N ALA A 58 12.41 -0.82 -20.90
CA ALA A 58 11.08 -0.21 -21.12
C ALA A 58 10.59 -0.47 -22.55
N GLU A 59 9.36 -0.95 -22.66
CA GLU A 59 8.70 -1.26 -23.93
C GLU A 59 7.80 -0.10 -24.38
N ALA A 60 7.63 0.04 -25.69
CA ALA A 60 6.59 0.88 -26.24
C ALA A 60 5.20 0.36 -25.83
N ALA A 61 4.28 1.27 -25.55
CA ALA A 61 2.92 0.90 -25.15
C ALA A 61 2.19 0.15 -26.26
N LEU A 62 1.63 -1.00 -25.94
CA LEU A 62 0.66 -1.70 -26.77
C LEU A 62 -0.68 -0.97 -26.69
N GLU A 63 -1.41 -0.88 -27.79
CA GLU A 63 -2.74 -0.25 -27.83
C GLU A 63 -2.76 1.08 -27.04
N PRO A 64 -1.97 2.09 -27.47
CA PRO A 64 -1.73 3.32 -26.70
C PRO A 64 -3.02 4.12 -26.42
N ASP A 65 -4.04 4.00 -27.27
CA ASP A 65 -5.30 4.74 -27.16
C ASP A 65 -6.30 4.09 -26.18
N MET A 66 -6.05 2.86 -25.73
CA MET A 66 -6.93 2.15 -24.81
C MET A 66 -7.03 2.88 -23.46
N PRO A 67 -8.25 3.34 -23.06
CA PRO A 67 -8.39 4.10 -21.82
C PRO A 67 -8.24 3.20 -20.60
N ILE A 68 -7.43 3.66 -19.64
CA ILE A 68 -7.09 2.96 -18.41
C ILE A 68 -7.39 3.84 -17.21
N VAL A 69 -7.93 3.24 -16.15
CA VAL A 69 -7.99 3.81 -14.80
C VAL A 69 -7.10 2.96 -13.90
N ASP A 70 -5.99 3.53 -13.43
CA ASP A 70 -5.08 2.85 -12.51
C ASP A 70 -5.73 2.70 -11.14
N ALA A 71 -6.07 1.48 -10.73
CA ALA A 71 -6.85 1.23 -9.53
C ALA A 71 -6.04 1.38 -8.22
N HIS A 72 -4.72 1.62 -8.28
CA HIS A 72 -3.89 1.66 -7.09
C HIS A 72 -2.50 2.25 -7.35
N HIS A 73 -2.26 3.42 -6.83
CA HIS A 73 -0.93 4.00 -6.72
C HIS A 73 -0.78 4.73 -5.39
N HIS A 74 0.47 5.08 -5.04
CA HIS A 74 0.78 5.82 -3.82
C HIS A 74 1.56 7.09 -4.13
N PHE A 75 1.56 8.02 -3.17
CA PHE A 75 2.59 9.05 -3.03
C PHE A 75 3.42 8.74 -1.80
N TYR A 76 4.74 8.78 -1.96
CA TYR A 76 5.69 8.60 -0.87
C TYR A 76 6.59 9.81 -0.75
N ASP A 77 6.69 10.34 0.46
CA ASP A 77 7.65 11.37 0.86
C ASP A 77 8.34 10.87 2.12
N ARG A 78 9.37 10.08 1.93
CA ARG A 78 10.10 9.39 2.99
C ARG A 78 11.60 9.61 2.81
N PRO A 79 12.40 9.61 3.88
CA PRO A 79 13.85 9.68 3.76
C PRO A 79 14.39 8.65 2.76
N GLY A 80 15.02 9.15 1.69
CA GLY A 80 15.60 8.31 0.63
C GLY A 80 14.61 7.74 -0.38
N TRP A 81 13.33 8.09 -0.31
CA TRP A 81 12.33 7.65 -1.29
C TRP A 81 11.21 8.68 -1.49
N THR A 82 11.35 9.48 -2.53
CA THR A 82 10.34 10.45 -2.97
C THR A 82 9.67 9.95 -4.24
N TYR A 83 8.34 9.90 -4.22
CA TYR A 83 7.50 9.60 -5.36
C TYR A 83 6.17 10.31 -5.15
N LEU A 84 6.01 11.44 -5.79
CA LEU A 84 4.87 12.33 -5.64
C LEU A 84 4.13 12.48 -6.97
N LEU A 85 3.40 13.56 -7.14
CA LEU A 85 2.58 13.79 -8.33
C LEU A 85 3.39 13.80 -9.63
N ASP A 86 4.54 14.47 -9.64
CA ASP A 86 5.36 14.63 -10.84
C ASP A 86 5.97 13.27 -11.29
N GLU A 87 6.47 12.47 -10.34
CA GLU A 87 7.00 11.14 -10.63
C GLU A 87 5.89 10.19 -11.10
N TYR A 88 4.70 10.27 -10.48
CA TYR A 88 3.55 9.48 -10.94
C TYR A 88 3.10 9.90 -12.36
N LEU A 89 3.05 11.19 -12.64
CA LEU A 89 2.71 11.68 -13.98
C LEU A 89 3.73 11.25 -15.03
N GLN A 90 5.02 11.23 -14.69
CA GLN A 90 6.06 10.73 -15.58
C GLN A 90 5.82 9.26 -15.95
N ASP A 91 5.48 8.41 -14.98
CA ASP A 91 5.13 7.01 -15.23
C ASP A 91 3.81 6.87 -16.01
N ALA A 92 2.77 7.57 -15.61
CA ALA A 92 1.45 7.51 -16.24
C ALA A 92 1.45 7.98 -17.71
N GLN A 93 2.41 8.86 -18.08
CA GLN A 93 2.60 9.36 -19.44
C GLN A 93 3.61 8.52 -20.25
N SER A 94 4.00 7.34 -19.79
CA SER A 94 4.97 6.46 -20.49
C SER A 94 4.42 5.78 -21.75
N GLY A 95 3.35 6.31 -22.32
CA GLY A 95 2.80 5.91 -23.64
C GLY A 95 1.43 5.21 -23.55
N HIS A 96 0.95 4.84 -22.37
CA HIS A 96 -0.42 4.34 -22.18
C HIS A 96 -1.40 5.49 -21.93
N ASN A 97 -2.67 5.31 -22.30
CA ASN A 97 -3.75 6.27 -22.05
C ASN A 97 -4.32 6.09 -20.63
N ILE A 98 -3.55 6.52 -19.63
CA ILE A 98 -4.05 6.58 -18.24
C ILE A 98 -4.98 7.78 -18.13
N THR A 99 -6.28 7.55 -17.96
CA THR A 99 -7.29 8.62 -17.91
C THR A 99 -7.59 9.09 -16.50
N ALA A 100 -7.46 8.19 -15.52
CA ALA A 100 -7.68 8.50 -14.10
C ALA A 100 -6.93 7.50 -13.20
N SER A 101 -6.89 7.78 -11.90
CA SER A 101 -6.35 6.85 -10.93
C SER A 101 -7.07 6.90 -9.58
N VAL A 102 -6.85 5.85 -8.78
CA VAL A 102 -7.23 5.77 -7.37
C VAL A 102 -5.97 5.83 -6.52
N PHE A 103 -5.89 6.87 -5.69
CA PHE A 103 -4.83 6.98 -4.69
C PHE A 103 -5.10 6.05 -3.51
N MET A 104 -4.07 5.37 -3.07
CA MET A 104 -4.08 4.52 -1.89
C MET A 104 -3.14 5.08 -0.83
N GLN A 105 -3.56 5.10 0.43
CA GLN A 105 -2.78 5.64 1.54
C GLN A 105 -1.29 5.23 1.46
N GLY A 106 -0.40 6.18 1.67
CA GLY A 106 1.06 6.03 1.63
C GLY A 106 1.76 6.24 2.97
N LEU A 107 0.99 6.57 4.03
CA LEU A 107 1.49 6.90 5.37
C LEU A 107 2.42 8.14 5.37
N SER A 108 2.11 9.11 4.52
CA SER A 108 2.86 10.37 4.37
C SER A 108 1.97 11.58 4.62
N HIS A 109 2.56 12.76 4.79
CA HIS A 109 1.84 14.04 4.91
C HIS A 109 0.76 14.07 6.01
N TYR A 110 0.96 13.31 7.09
CA TYR A 110 0.08 13.36 8.24
C TYR A 110 0.11 14.72 8.92
N ARG A 111 -0.99 15.17 9.49
CA ARG A 111 -1.01 16.39 10.30
C ARG A 111 0.02 16.28 11.43
N THR A 112 0.82 17.34 11.62
CA THR A 112 1.86 17.38 12.66
C THR A 112 1.32 17.83 14.03
N SER A 113 0.10 18.35 14.08
CA SER A 113 -0.58 18.85 15.28
C SER A 113 -2.02 18.34 15.36
N GLY A 114 -2.68 18.59 16.47
CA GLY A 114 -4.04 18.15 16.73
C GLY A 114 -4.15 16.70 17.26
N PRO A 115 -5.36 16.18 17.45
CA PRO A 115 -5.60 14.84 17.95
C PRO A 115 -4.90 13.77 17.10
N GLN A 116 -4.26 12.80 17.75
CA GLN A 116 -3.43 11.81 17.08
C GLN A 116 -4.22 10.99 16.04
N GLU A 117 -5.45 10.66 16.35
CA GLU A 117 -6.36 9.89 15.49
C GLU A 117 -6.74 10.62 14.20
N LEU A 118 -6.73 11.97 14.22
CA LEU A 118 -7.03 12.80 13.06
C LEU A 118 -5.80 13.10 12.19
N ARG A 119 -4.60 12.76 12.63
CA ARG A 119 -3.37 13.05 11.85
C ARG A 119 -3.37 12.42 10.46
N PRO A 120 -3.86 11.18 10.25
CA PRO A 120 -3.92 10.58 8.91
C PRO A 120 -4.77 11.35 7.89
N VAL A 121 -5.73 12.18 8.36
CA VAL A 121 -6.54 13.04 7.48
C VAL A 121 -5.68 14.01 6.66
N GLY A 122 -4.53 14.42 7.20
CA GLY A 122 -3.56 15.28 6.51
C GLY A 122 -3.11 14.72 5.15
N GLU A 123 -2.94 13.40 5.03
CA GLU A 123 -2.61 12.76 3.76
C GLU A 123 -3.75 12.94 2.73
N THR A 124 -4.99 12.76 3.14
CA THR A 124 -6.16 12.99 2.28
C THR A 124 -6.26 14.45 1.83
N GLU A 125 -6.02 15.39 2.75
CA GLU A 125 -6.02 16.83 2.46
C GLU A 125 -4.90 17.20 1.47
N TYR A 126 -3.69 16.69 1.70
CA TYR A 126 -2.54 16.88 0.81
C TYR A 126 -2.85 16.38 -0.61
N VAL A 127 -3.26 15.12 -0.73
CA VAL A 127 -3.60 14.51 -2.02
C VAL A 127 -4.71 15.29 -2.71
N SER A 128 -5.77 15.65 -1.98
CA SER A 128 -6.87 16.48 -2.52
C SER A 128 -6.38 17.84 -3.02
N GLY A 129 -5.38 18.41 -2.35
CA GLY A 129 -4.80 19.71 -2.69
C GLY A 129 -3.94 19.66 -3.96
N VAL A 130 -3.00 18.71 -4.03
CA VAL A 130 -2.01 18.63 -5.13
C VAL A 130 -2.58 18.04 -6.41
N THR A 131 -3.63 17.20 -6.32
CA THR A 131 -4.27 16.56 -7.47
C THR A 131 -5.60 17.24 -7.87
N LYS A 132 -5.73 18.55 -7.67
CA LYS A 132 -6.82 19.34 -8.27
C LYS A 132 -6.83 19.16 -9.78
N PRO A 133 -7.96 19.43 -10.47
CA PRO A 133 -8.00 19.25 -11.91
C PRO A 133 -6.75 19.81 -12.58
N LEU A 134 -5.97 18.92 -13.18
CA LEU A 134 -4.75 19.24 -13.88
C LEU A 134 -5.08 19.83 -15.28
N GLN A 135 -4.07 20.19 -16.04
CA GLN A 135 -4.25 20.68 -17.39
C GLN A 135 -4.96 19.64 -18.27
N ALA A 136 -5.67 20.11 -19.29
CA ALA A 136 -6.30 19.25 -20.29
C ALA A 136 -5.26 18.31 -20.93
N GLY A 137 -5.60 17.03 -21.07
CA GLY A 137 -4.72 15.99 -21.60
C GLY A 137 -3.92 15.22 -20.54
N LEU A 138 -3.92 15.66 -19.27
CA LEU A 138 -3.36 14.91 -18.16
C LEU A 138 -4.41 14.01 -17.51
N PRO A 139 -4.00 12.86 -16.90
CA PRO A 139 -4.91 11.99 -16.18
C PRO A 139 -5.54 12.70 -14.97
N GLN A 140 -6.77 12.32 -14.63
CA GLN A 140 -7.40 12.73 -13.38
C GLN A 140 -6.80 11.94 -12.20
N VAL A 141 -5.64 12.37 -11.72
CA VAL A 141 -4.90 11.70 -10.65
C VAL A 141 -5.70 11.76 -9.35
N ALA A 142 -5.72 10.64 -8.60
CA ALA A 142 -6.48 10.50 -7.35
C ALA A 142 -7.96 10.93 -7.49
N LYS A 143 -8.62 10.53 -8.58
CA LYS A 143 -10.06 10.71 -8.79
C LYS A 143 -10.89 10.00 -7.69
N GLY A 144 -10.35 8.91 -7.13
CA GLY A 144 -10.74 8.29 -5.87
C GLY A 144 -9.57 8.31 -4.87
N ILE A 145 -9.88 8.50 -3.60
CA ILE A 145 -8.90 8.51 -2.50
C ILE A 145 -9.32 7.46 -1.47
N VAL A 146 -8.42 6.53 -1.16
CA VAL A 146 -8.55 5.58 -0.06
C VAL A 146 -7.47 5.93 0.97
N GLY A 147 -7.92 6.35 2.15
CA GLY A 147 -7.04 6.81 3.22
C GLY A 147 -6.80 5.74 4.29
N TYR A 148 -6.18 6.16 5.39
CA TYR A 148 -5.99 5.34 6.58
C TYR A 148 -6.81 5.88 7.75
N ALA A 149 -7.52 4.99 8.44
CA ALA A 149 -8.11 5.24 9.75
C ALA A 149 -7.88 4.01 10.65
N ASP A 150 -7.59 4.23 11.93
CA ASP A 150 -7.41 3.12 12.87
C ASP A 150 -8.77 2.52 13.27
N LEU A 151 -9.18 1.47 12.57
CA LEU A 151 -10.47 0.80 12.78
C LEU A 151 -10.58 0.11 14.15
N ARG A 152 -9.44 -0.12 14.86
CA ARG A 152 -9.45 -0.66 16.24
C ARG A 152 -10.09 0.30 17.25
N ARG A 153 -10.31 1.55 16.87
CA ARG A 153 -11.06 2.52 17.67
C ARG A 153 -12.55 2.20 17.79
N GLY A 154 -13.02 1.16 17.12
CA GLY A 154 -14.43 0.79 17.12
C GLY A 154 -15.31 1.92 16.57
N ALA A 155 -16.48 2.12 17.19
CA ALA A 155 -17.41 3.16 16.77
C ALA A 155 -16.82 4.59 16.78
N ALA A 156 -15.81 4.86 17.63
CA ALA A 156 -15.16 6.17 17.72
C ALA A 156 -14.31 6.53 16.49
N VAL A 157 -14.13 5.63 15.52
CA VAL A 157 -13.47 5.95 14.25
C VAL A 157 -14.33 6.83 13.35
N ARG A 158 -15.62 6.93 13.62
CA ARG A 158 -16.58 7.70 12.81
C ARG A 158 -16.13 9.14 12.58
N ASP A 159 -15.70 9.83 13.63
CA ASP A 159 -15.23 11.22 13.54
C ASP A 159 -14.04 11.36 12.58
N VAL A 160 -13.13 10.36 12.57
CA VAL A 160 -11.99 10.33 11.66
C VAL A 160 -12.46 10.13 10.21
N LEU A 161 -13.43 9.24 9.99
CA LEU A 161 -14.00 8.99 8.65
C LEU A 161 -14.72 10.22 8.09
N GLU A 162 -15.50 10.92 8.93
CA GLU A 162 -16.17 12.15 8.54
C GLU A 162 -15.15 13.27 8.22
N ALA A 163 -14.06 13.37 8.98
CA ALA A 163 -12.97 14.28 8.68
C ALA A 163 -12.29 13.94 7.33
N HIS A 164 -12.09 12.68 7.01
CA HIS A 164 -11.60 12.25 5.69
C HIS A 164 -12.60 12.60 4.56
N LEU A 165 -13.88 12.39 4.76
CA LEU A 165 -14.90 12.77 3.78
C LEU A 165 -14.86 14.27 3.49
N GLN A 166 -14.69 15.09 4.52
CA GLN A 166 -14.55 16.54 4.39
C GLN A 166 -13.23 16.91 3.68
N GLY A 167 -12.08 16.39 4.15
CA GLY A 167 -10.76 16.66 3.58
C GLY A 167 -10.59 16.14 2.14
N GLY A 168 -11.29 15.07 1.79
CA GLY A 168 -11.29 14.46 0.46
C GLY A 168 -12.08 15.21 -0.61
N GLN A 169 -12.83 16.25 -0.24
CA GLN A 169 -13.56 17.14 -1.16
C GLN A 169 -14.40 16.36 -2.20
N GLY A 170 -15.16 15.38 -1.75
CA GLY A 170 -16.00 14.52 -2.58
C GLY A 170 -15.26 13.38 -3.30
N ARG A 171 -13.95 13.19 -3.07
CA ARG A 171 -13.14 12.12 -3.67
C ARG A 171 -12.77 10.99 -2.71
N PHE A 172 -13.00 11.13 -1.41
CA PHE A 172 -12.75 10.05 -0.45
C PHE A 172 -13.72 8.89 -0.65
N ARG A 173 -13.21 7.66 -0.77
CA ARG A 173 -14.00 6.48 -1.16
C ARG A 173 -13.96 5.36 -0.16
N GLY A 174 -12.92 5.25 0.64
CA GLY A 174 -12.75 4.13 1.54
C GLY A 174 -11.51 4.23 2.41
N VAL A 175 -11.28 3.16 3.16
CA VAL A 175 -10.14 3.01 4.06
C VAL A 175 -9.37 1.74 3.72
N ARG A 176 -8.03 1.83 3.77
CA ARG A 176 -7.13 0.70 3.87
C ARG A 176 -6.43 0.72 5.23
N HIS A 177 -6.82 -0.19 6.11
CA HIS A 177 -6.07 -0.50 7.31
C HIS A 177 -5.20 -1.71 7.02
N LEU A 178 -3.89 -1.53 7.10
CA LEU A 178 -2.91 -2.59 6.84
C LEU A 178 -2.96 -3.62 7.96
N VAL A 179 -3.11 -4.91 7.63
CA VAL A 179 -3.39 -5.97 8.62
C VAL A 179 -2.50 -7.20 8.43
N THR A 180 -1.36 -7.06 7.75
CA THR A 180 -0.50 -8.20 7.45
C THR A 180 -0.02 -8.87 8.71
N TRP A 181 -0.21 -10.19 8.80
CA TRP A 181 0.28 -11.03 9.87
C TRP A 181 0.75 -12.38 9.30
N ASP A 182 1.86 -12.87 9.82
CA ASP A 182 2.33 -14.24 9.59
C ASP A 182 3.03 -14.76 10.85
N ALA A 183 3.11 -16.09 10.99
CA ALA A 183 3.88 -16.73 12.07
C ALA A 183 5.39 -16.56 11.88
N ASP A 184 5.84 -16.35 10.64
CA ASP A 184 7.22 -15.99 10.30
C ASP A 184 7.39 -14.46 10.36
N PRO A 185 8.03 -13.93 11.41
CA PRO A 185 8.18 -12.48 11.59
C PRO A 185 9.06 -11.83 10.52
N THR A 186 9.85 -12.59 9.76
CA THR A 186 10.70 -12.06 8.67
C THR A 186 9.90 -11.59 7.48
N LEU A 187 8.65 -12.04 7.35
CA LEU A 187 7.72 -11.65 6.29
C LEU A 187 6.99 -10.34 6.58
N VAL A 188 6.85 -9.99 7.86
CA VAL A 188 5.98 -8.89 8.28
C VAL A 188 6.75 -7.57 8.27
N ASN A 189 6.29 -6.64 7.43
CA ASN A 189 6.80 -5.26 7.45
C ASN A 189 6.16 -4.51 8.64
N PRO A 190 6.94 -3.91 9.54
CA PRO A 190 6.41 -3.16 10.70
C PRO A 190 5.39 -2.07 10.33
N LEU A 191 5.50 -1.48 9.14
CA LEU A 191 4.57 -0.45 8.66
C LEU A 191 3.18 -1.01 8.28
N SER A 192 3.07 -2.33 8.03
CA SER A 192 1.82 -2.98 7.66
C SER A 192 1.36 -4.03 8.68
N ALA A 193 2.13 -4.26 9.74
CA ALA A 193 1.88 -5.28 10.73
C ALA A 193 0.57 -5.07 11.49
N GLY A 194 -0.25 -6.11 11.54
CA GLY A 194 -1.40 -6.23 12.43
C GLY A 194 -1.21 -7.35 13.44
N PRO A 195 -1.95 -7.38 14.53
CA PRO A 195 -1.99 -8.54 15.41
C PRO A 195 -2.69 -9.71 14.71
N ARG A 196 -2.35 -10.93 15.15
CA ARG A 196 -3.04 -12.14 14.69
C ARG A 196 -4.54 -12.05 14.92
N GLY A 197 -5.34 -12.40 13.92
CA GLY A 197 -6.80 -12.43 14.04
C GLY A 197 -7.46 -11.05 14.10
N LEU A 198 -6.78 -9.98 13.66
CA LEU A 198 -7.33 -8.62 13.73
C LEU A 198 -8.66 -8.47 13.00
N LEU A 199 -8.87 -9.16 11.87
CA LEU A 199 -10.14 -9.12 11.12
C LEU A 199 -11.30 -9.79 11.86
N LEU A 200 -11.01 -10.58 12.91
CA LEU A 200 -11.99 -11.22 13.79
C LEU A 200 -12.25 -10.44 15.09
N ASP A 201 -11.41 -9.42 15.36
CA ASP A 201 -11.52 -8.60 16.55
C ASP A 201 -12.82 -7.80 16.59
N ARG A 202 -13.49 -7.78 17.76
CA ARG A 202 -14.80 -7.15 17.93
C ARG A 202 -14.75 -5.64 17.72
N ASP A 203 -13.74 -4.98 18.28
CA ASP A 203 -13.64 -3.51 18.21
C ASP A 203 -13.21 -3.08 16.79
N TYR A 204 -12.32 -3.87 16.15
CA TYR A 204 -11.99 -3.67 14.74
C TYR A 204 -13.24 -3.75 13.84
N ARG A 205 -14.07 -4.76 14.02
CA ARG A 205 -15.33 -4.94 13.28
C ARG A 205 -16.34 -3.84 13.56
N ALA A 206 -16.39 -3.32 14.79
CA ALA A 206 -17.22 -2.15 15.10
C ALA A 206 -16.73 -0.89 14.34
N GLY A 207 -15.41 -0.78 14.10
CA GLY A 207 -14.84 0.24 13.21
C GLY A 207 -15.21 0.02 11.74
N VAL A 208 -15.12 -1.21 11.26
CA VAL A 208 -15.54 -1.58 9.89
C VAL A 208 -17.03 -1.27 9.67
N ALA A 209 -17.89 -1.49 10.67
CA ALA A 209 -19.31 -1.14 10.61
C ALA A 209 -19.54 0.35 10.33
N GLN A 210 -18.62 1.24 10.73
CA GLN A 210 -18.71 2.66 10.40
C GLN A 210 -18.43 2.95 8.93
N LEU A 211 -17.59 2.14 8.26
CA LEU A 211 -17.37 2.24 6.81
C LEU A 211 -18.68 1.90 6.07
N ASP A 212 -19.30 0.77 6.43
CA ASP A 212 -20.57 0.33 5.83
C ASP A 212 -21.66 1.39 6.03
N ALA A 213 -21.81 1.92 7.24
CA ALA A 213 -22.80 2.96 7.57
C ALA A 213 -22.59 4.27 6.80
N LEU A 214 -21.35 4.59 6.41
CA LEU A 214 -21.00 5.79 5.62
C LEU A 214 -20.91 5.50 4.11
N GLY A 215 -21.20 4.29 3.66
CA GLY A 215 -21.10 3.87 2.26
C GLY A 215 -19.68 3.93 1.73
N LEU A 216 -18.67 3.69 2.58
CA LEU A 216 -17.25 3.64 2.24
C LEU A 216 -16.82 2.21 1.93
N SER A 217 -15.76 2.06 1.13
CA SER A 217 -15.14 0.75 0.85
C SER A 217 -14.10 0.37 1.90
N TYR A 218 -13.86 -0.93 2.02
CA TYR A 218 -12.75 -1.49 2.77
C TYR A 218 -11.75 -2.14 1.80
N ASP A 219 -10.53 -1.59 1.72
CA ASP A 219 -9.41 -2.15 0.96
C ASP A 219 -8.54 -3.02 1.87
N ALA A 220 -8.45 -4.32 1.56
CA ALA A 220 -7.76 -5.31 2.37
C ALA A 220 -6.33 -5.57 1.84
N TRP A 221 -5.30 -5.10 2.57
CA TRP A 221 -3.93 -5.56 2.40
C TRP A 221 -3.55 -6.50 3.53
N LEU A 222 -3.40 -7.76 3.19
CA LEU A 222 -3.13 -8.88 4.08
C LEU A 222 -2.29 -9.94 3.34
N PHE A 223 -1.84 -10.97 4.05
CA PHE A 223 -1.23 -12.14 3.41
C PHE A 223 -2.25 -13.24 3.16
N PHE A 224 -2.02 -14.07 2.15
CA PHE A 224 -2.99 -15.10 1.71
C PHE A 224 -3.49 -16.04 2.84
N PRO A 225 -2.72 -16.38 3.90
CA PRO A 225 -3.25 -17.19 4.99
C PRO A 225 -4.38 -16.53 5.79
N GLN A 226 -4.52 -15.19 5.67
CA GLN A 226 -5.57 -14.41 6.34
C GLN A 226 -6.86 -14.27 5.51
N LEU A 227 -6.90 -14.78 4.27
CA LEU A 227 -8.08 -14.70 3.40
C LEU A 227 -9.35 -15.31 4.02
N PRO A 228 -9.29 -16.41 4.81
CA PRO A 228 -10.46 -16.93 5.52
C PRO A 228 -11.05 -15.94 6.54
N GLU A 229 -10.20 -15.17 7.23
CA GLU A 229 -10.67 -14.10 8.14
C GLU A 229 -11.38 -12.98 7.36
N LEU A 230 -10.86 -12.64 6.17
CA LEU A 230 -11.48 -11.66 5.28
C LEU A 230 -12.84 -12.14 4.75
N PHE A 231 -12.97 -13.42 4.44
CA PHE A 231 -14.26 -14.03 4.04
C PHE A 231 -15.32 -13.80 5.12
N ASP A 232 -14.97 -14.10 6.36
CA ASP A 232 -15.88 -13.95 7.49
C ASP A 232 -16.26 -12.47 7.73
N LEU A 233 -15.31 -11.55 7.57
CA LEU A 233 -15.57 -10.11 7.64
C LEU A 233 -16.47 -9.66 6.48
N ALA A 234 -16.16 -9.99 5.23
CA ALA A 234 -16.93 -9.57 4.07
C ALA A 234 -18.38 -10.11 4.08
N LYS A 235 -18.55 -11.33 4.58
CA LYS A 235 -19.88 -11.94 4.80
C LYS A 235 -20.72 -11.19 5.83
N ALA A 236 -20.07 -10.62 6.85
CA ALA A 236 -20.78 -9.85 7.89
C ALA A 236 -21.28 -8.48 7.39
N TYR A 237 -20.70 -7.93 6.32
CA TYR A 237 -21.05 -6.62 5.75
C TYR A 237 -21.39 -6.75 4.25
N PRO A 238 -22.50 -7.38 3.88
CA PRO A 238 -22.78 -7.77 2.47
C PRO A 238 -23.04 -6.58 1.55
N ASN A 239 -23.31 -5.39 2.06
CA ASN A 239 -23.54 -4.17 1.28
C ASN A 239 -22.27 -3.32 1.09
N MET A 240 -21.24 -3.57 1.90
CA MET A 240 -19.97 -2.83 1.83
C MET A 240 -19.06 -3.44 0.76
N PRO A 241 -18.51 -2.64 -0.17
CA PRO A 241 -17.47 -3.14 -1.07
C PRO A 241 -16.21 -3.49 -0.29
N VAL A 242 -15.77 -4.75 -0.39
CA VAL A 242 -14.50 -5.26 0.16
C VAL A 242 -13.56 -5.53 -1.00
N ILE A 243 -12.43 -4.83 -1.05
CA ILE A 243 -11.49 -4.90 -2.16
C ILE A 243 -10.21 -5.62 -1.72
N ILE A 244 -9.99 -6.79 -2.24
CA ILE A 244 -8.75 -7.57 -2.06
C ILE A 244 -7.64 -6.88 -2.84
N ASN A 245 -6.57 -6.42 -2.18
CA ASN A 245 -5.42 -5.83 -2.84
C ASN A 245 -4.44 -6.91 -3.33
N HIS A 246 -3.77 -6.66 -4.46
CA HIS A 246 -2.58 -7.39 -4.92
C HIS A 246 -2.79 -8.89 -5.03
N CYS A 247 -3.85 -9.31 -5.74
CA CYS A 247 -4.22 -10.73 -5.91
C CYS A 247 -4.33 -11.51 -4.58
N GLY A 248 -4.64 -10.84 -3.45
CA GLY A 248 -4.81 -11.50 -2.16
C GLY A 248 -3.53 -11.82 -1.41
N GLY A 249 -2.47 -11.03 -1.61
CA GLY A 249 -1.27 -11.07 -0.76
C GLY A 249 -0.48 -12.37 -0.84
N ILE A 250 -0.10 -12.76 -2.04
CA ILE A 250 0.67 -13.99 -2.33
C ILE A 250 2.05 -13.88 -1.68
N VAL A 251 2.44 -14.90 -0.91
CA VAL A 251 3.76 -15.01 -0.26
C VAL A 251 4.49 -16.24 -0.81
N ARG A 252 5.72 -16.05 -1.34
CA ARG A 252 6.49 -17.13 -1.96
C ARG A 252 7.98 -17.10 -1.57
N ILE A 253 8.32 -16.41 -0.49
CA ILE A 253 9.67 -16.32 0.06
C ILE A 253 9.71 -16.86 1.50
N ALA A 254 10.88 -16.97 2.10
CA ALA A 254 11.12 -17.41 3.47
C ALA A 254 10.42 -18.74 3.76
N SER A 255 9.57 -18.84 4.78
CA SER A 255 8.85 -20.08 5.16
C SER A 255 7.96 -20.68 4.06
N TYR A 256 7.75 -19.98 2.94
CA TYR A 256 6.93 -20.41 1.79
C TYR A 256 7.74 -20.69 0.50
N GLU A 257 9.07 -20.51 0.51
CA GLU A 257 9.89 -20.59 -0.69
C GLU A 257 9.78 -21.94 -1.41
N ASP A 258 9.84 -23.04 -0.68
CA ASP A 258 9.77 -24.41 -1.22
C ASP A 258 8.33 -24.97 -1.31
N LYS A 259 7.30 -24.13 -0.99
CA LYS A 259 5.90 -24.56 -0.90
C LYS A 259 5.02 -23.99 -2.00
N ARG A 260 5.60 -23.68 -3.17
CA ARG A 260 4.88 -22.96 -4.24
C ARG A 260 3.53 -23.56 -4.62
N ARG A 261 3.44 -24.90 -4.69
CA ARG A 261 2.18 -25.61 -5.00
C ARG A 261 1.17 -25.50 -3.86
N GLU A 262 1.60 -25.71 -2.63
CA GLU A 262 0.74 -25.60 -1.44
C GLU A 262 0.20 -24.17 -1.28
N VAL A 263 1.04 -23.17 -1.51
CA VAL A 263 0.65 -21.76 -1.51
C VAL A 263 -0.43 -21.50 -2.55
N PHE A 264 -0.23 -21.95 -3.80
CA PHE A 264 -1.22 -21.78 -4.87
C PHE A 264 -2.53 -22.49 -4.56
N ASP A 265 -2.47 -23.74 -4.10
CA ASP A 265 -3.66 -24.54 -3.80
C ASP A 265 -4.46 -23.93 -2.62
N SER A 266 -3.78 -23.49 -1.57
CA SER A 266 -4.42 -22.83 -0.42
C SER A 266 -5.00 -21.46 -0.79
N TRP A 267 -4.21 -20.61 -1.45
CA TRP A 267 -4.63 -19.30 -1.92
C TRP A 267 -5.83 -19.38 -2.87
N SER A 268 -5.77 -20.24 -3.88
CA SER A 268 -6.84 -20.36 -4.88
C SER A 268 -8.15 -20.89 -4.30
N ARG A 269 -8.08 -21.74 -3.27
CA ARG A 269 -9.26 -22.18 -2.52
C ARG A 269 -9.94 -21.01 -1.82
N SER A 270 -9.18 -20.23 -1.05
CA SER A 270 -9.72 -19.06 -0.34
C SER A 270 -10.25 -17.99 -1.30
N MET A 271 -9.60 -17.77 -2.45
CA MET A 271 -10.10 -16.85 -3.48
C MET A 271 -11.45 -17.32 -4.05
N ARG A 272 -11.62 -18.63 -4.29
CA ARG A 272 -12.91 -19.19 -4.74
C ARG A 272 -14.02 -19.05 -3.70
N GLU A 273 -13.70 -19.19 -2.41
CA GLU A 273 -14.65 -18.94 -1.33
C GLU A 273 -15.07 -17.49 -1.28
N LEU A 274 -14.11 -16.55 -1.32
CA LEU A 274 -14.38 -15.11 -1.35
C LEU A 274 -15.20 -14.68 -2.57
N ALA A 275 -15.00 -15.31 -3.70
CA ALA A 275 -15.75 -15.01 -4.94
C ALA A 275 -17.25 -15.35 -4.84
N GLN A 276 -17.67 -16.18 -3.89
CA GLN A 276 -19.09 -16.46 -3.62
C GLN A 276 -19.82 -15.24 -3.04
N LEU A 277 -19.08 -14.28 -2.49
CA LEU A 277 -19.62 -13.05 -1.92
C LEU A 277 -19.70 -11.94 -2.99
N PRO A 278 -20.88 -11.41 -3.32
CA PRO A 278 -21.06 -10.46 -4.42
C PRO A 278 -20.43 -9.09 -4.16
N ASN A 279 -20.18 -8.75 -2.91
CA ASN A 279 -19.56 -7.51 -2.46
C ASN A 279 -18.02 -7.53 -2.45
N VAL A 280 -17.39 -8.65 -2.87
CA VAL A 280 -15.93 -8.79 -2.88
C VAL A 280 -15.39 -8.55 -4.30
N TYR A 281 -14.39 -7.69 -4.38
CA TYR A 281 -13.67 -7.28 -5.60
C TYR A 281 -12.18 -7.56 -5.45
N VAL A 282 -11.46 -7.64 -6.57
CA VAL A 282 -10.01 -7.93 -6.57
C VAL A 282 -9.25 -6.93 -7.42
N LYS A 283 -8.17 -6.39 -6.86
CA LYS A 283 -7.12 -5.70 -7.61
C LYS A 283 -6.14 -6.72 -8.14
N VAL A 284 -6.07 -6.82 -9.46
CA VAL A 284 -5.25 -7.76 -10.19
C VAL A 284 -3.96 -7.08 -10.61
N GLY A 285 -2.98 -7.14 -9.75
CA GLY A 285 -1.69 -6.48 -9.86
C GLY A 285 -0.88 -6.67 -8.58
N GLY A 286 0.07 -5.75 -8.32
CA GLY A 286 0.88 -5.76 -7.10
C GLY A 286 1.81 -6.97 -6.98
N LEU A 287 2.14 -7.64 -8.08
CA LEU A 287 2.98 -8.84 -8.10
C LEU A 287 4.47 -8.54 -8.32
N GLY A 288 4.88 -7.27 -8.30
CA GLY A 288 6.28 -6.85 -8.33
C GLY A 288 6.93 -6.77 -6.95
N MET A 289 6.18 -6.95 -5.88
CA MET A 289 6.73 -6.89 -4.53
C MET A 289 7.67 -8.05 -4.25
N ARG A 290 8.73 -7.80 -3.48
CA ARG A 290 9.70 -8.83 -3.05
C ARG A 290 9.03 -10.06 -2.44
N ILE A 291 7.98 -9.87 -1.66
CA ILE A 291 7.25 -10.95 -0.98
C ILE A 291 6.65 -11.98 -1.94
N ASN A 292 6.38 -11.57 -3.19
CA ASN A 292 5.83 -12.46 -4.21
C ASN A 292 6.87 -13.45 -4.78
N GLY A 293 8.18 -13.25 -4.54
CA GLY A 293 9.27 -14.15 -4.89
C GLY A 293 9.38 -14.45 -6.39
N PHE A 294 9.18 -13.42 -7.24
CA PHE A 294 9.44 -13.51 -8.68
C PHE A 294 10.87 -13.10 -9.04
N ASP A 295 11.54 -12.35 -8.16
CA ASP A 295 12.96 -11.99 -8.25
C ASP A 295 13.36 -11.25 -9.55
N PHE A 296 12.43 -10.51 -10.14
CA PHE A 296 12.66 -9.78 -11.39
C PHE A 296 13.81 -8.78 -11.29
N GLU A 297 13.98 -8.18 -10.12
CA GLU A 297 15.04 -7.21 -9.84
C GLU A 297 16.45 -7.78 -9.88
N LYS A 298 16.60 -9.12 -9.83
CA LYS A 298 17.89 -9.81 -9.91
C LYS A 298 18.39 -9.96 -11.34
N GLY A 299 17.53 -9.72 -12.33
CA GLY A 299 17.91 -9.79 -13.75
C GLY A 299 18.87 -8.67 -14.17
N GLU A 300 19.69 -8.92 -15.17
CA GLU A 300 20.55 -7.91 -15.78
C GLU A 300 19.74 -6.77 -16.41
N ARG A 301 18.56 -7.10 -16.93
CA ARG A 301 17.56 -6.17 -17.49
C ARG A 301 16.21 -6.41 -16.83
N PRO A 302 15.33 -5.40 -16.79
CA PRO A 302 13.98 -5.60 -16.31
C PRO A 302 13.21 -6.60 -17.19
N PRO A 303 12.23 -7.33 -16.63
CA PRO A 303 11.44 -8.28 -17.37
C PRO A 303 10.64 -7.60 -18.48
N SER A 304 10.58 -8.25 -19.63
CA SER A 304 9.62 -7.87 -20.69
C SER A 304 8.18 -8.15 -20.26
N SER A 305 7.23 -7.52 -20.93
CA SER A 305 5.80 -7.79 -20.70
C SER A 305 5.41 -9.26 -20.95
N VAL A 306 6.12 -9.96 -21.83
CA VAL A 306 5.93 -11.40 -22.06
C VAL A 306 6.37 -12.22 -20.84
N GLN A 307 7.55 -11.93 -20.28
CA GLN A 307 8.05 -12.60 -19.08
C GLN A 307 7.16 -12.31 -17.85
N LEU A 308 6.63 -11.10 -17.74
CA LEU A 308 5.66 -10.75 -16.70
C LEU A 308 4.38 -11.60 -16.84
N VAL A 309 3.84 -11.73 -18.05
CA VAL A 309 2.66 -12.58 -18.30
C VAL A 309 2.94 -14.04 -17.92
N GLU A 310 4.05 -14.61 -18.35
CA GLU A 310 4.42 -15.99 -18.02
C GLU A 310 4.45 -16.25 -16.51
N ALA A 311 5.01 -15.30 -15.75
CA ALA A 311 5.12 -15.41 -14.31
C ALA A 311 3.78 -15.19 -13.58
N TRP A 312 2.97 -14.24 -14.03
CA TRP A 312 1.76 -13.78 -13.34
C TRP A 312 0.48 -14.50 -13.74
N LYS A 313 0.44 -15.06 -14.96
CA LYS A 313 -0.76 -15.66 -15.56
C LYS A 313 -1.50 -16.63 -14.63
N PRO A 314 -0.85 -17.58 -13.94
CA PRO A 314 -1.59 -18.51 -13.09
C PRO A 314 -2.40 -17.81 -11.99
N TRP A 315 -1.86 -16.75 -11.42
CA TRP A 315 -2.47 -15.97 -10.33
C TRP A 315 -3.57 -15.04 -10.83
N MET A 316 -3.24 -14.23 -11.83
CA MET A 316 -4.16 -13.22 -12.37
C MET A 316 -5.33 -13.87 -13.10
N GLN A 317 -5.06 -14.91 -13.89
CA GLN A 317 -6.09 -15.64 -14.59
C GLN A 317 -7.06 -16.32 -13.61
N THR A 318 -6.55 -16.96 -12.53
CA THR A 318 -7.41 -17.51 -11.48
C THR A 318 -8.29 -16.42 -10.82
N CYS A 319 -7.77 -15.24 -10.55
CA CYS A 319 -8.60 -14.14 -10.04
C CYS A 319 -9.72 -13.78 -11.03
N ILE A 320 -9.38 -13.56 -12.30
CA ILE A 320 -10.34 -13.13 -13.33
C ILE A 320 -11.39 -14.22 -13.60
N GLU A 321 -11.00 -15.48 -13.73
CA GLU A 321 -11.92 -16.61 -13.96
C GLU A 321 -12.85 -16.84 -12.75
N THR A 322 -12.36 -16.60 -11.54
CA THR A 322 -13.10 -16.88 -10.31
C THR A 322 -14.09 -15.77 -9.96
N PHE A 323 -13.69 -14.50 -10.09
CA PHE A 323 -14.53 -13.34 -9.73
C PHE A 323 -15.31 -12.77 -10.92
N GLY A 324 -14.88 -13.03 -12.15
CA GLY A 324 -15.38 -12.36 -13.34
C GLY A 324 -14.83 -10.96 -13.52
N THR A 325 -14.84 -10.44 -14.76
CA THR A 325 -14.26 -9.15 -15.12
C THR A 325 -14.92 -7.97 -14.40
N GLY A 326 -16.24 -8.04 -14.18
CA GLY A 326 -17.00 -7.00 -13.45
C GLY A 326 -16.70 -6.90 -11.96
N ARG A 327 -15.78 -7.77 -11.42
CA ARG A 327 -15.28 -7.69 -10.03
C ARG A 327 -13.75 -7.72 -9.93
N CYS A 328 -13.05 -7.63 -11.07
CA CYS A 328 -11.60 -7.52 -11.15
C CYS A 328 -11.20 -6.16 -11.74
N MET A 329 -10.11 -5.59 -11.27
CA MET A 329 -9.56 -4.33 -11.79
C MET A 329 -8.04 -4.37 -11.77
N PHE A 330 -7.39 -3.90 -12.85
CA PHE A 330 -5.94 -3.80 -12.90
C PHE A 330 -5.41 -2.60 -12.11
N GLU A 331 -4.23 -2.77 -11.54
CA GLU A 331 -3.53 -1.77 -10.74
C GLU A 331 -2.04 -1.74 -11.03
N SER A 332 -1.39 -0.58 -10.93
CA SER A 332 0.07 -0.48 -11.06
C SER A 332 0.80 -0.83 -9.76
N ASN A 333 0.23 -0.48 -8.62
CA ASN A 333 0.88 -0.50 -7.31
C ASN A 333 2.18 0.33 -7.25
N PHE A 334 2.30 1.37 -8.11
CA PHE A 334 3.49 2.21 -8.14
C PHE A 334 3.46 3.24 -6.99
N PRO A 335 4.62 3.52 -6.40
CA PRO A 335 5.98 3.08 -6.74
C PRO A 335 6.43 1.76 -6.11
N VAL A 336 5.59 1.03 -5.40
CA VAL A 336 5.99 -0.20 -4.69
C VAL A 336 6.56 -1.24 -5.67
N ASP A 337 5.92 -1.43 -6.81
CA ASP A 337 6.34 -2.37 -7.84
C ASP A 337 7.42 -1.81 -8.79
N LYS A 338 7.70 -0.51 -8.74
CA LYS A 338 8.67 0.16 -9.64
C LYS A 338 10.10 -0.38 -9.53
N GLY A 339 10.46 -0.99 -8.39
CA GLY A 339 11.74 -1.66 -8.23
C GLY A 339 11.89 -2.94 -9.06
N SER A 340 10.79 -3.49 -9.61
CA SER A 340 10.74 -4.78 -10.30
C SER A 340 10.56 -4.70 -11.80
N TYR A 341 9.87 -3.68 -12.32
CA TYR A 341 9.60 -3.55 -13.76
C TYR A 341 9.19 -2.12 -14.15
N PRO A 342 9.37 -1.73 -15.43
CA PRO A 342 8.87 -0.46 -15.96
C PRO A 342 7.34 -0.42 -15.96
N TYR A 343 6.77 0.76 -15.70
CA TYR A 343 5.31 0.99 -15.71
C TYR A 343 4.67 0.54 -17.04
N SER A 344 5.30 0.90 -18.18
CA SER A 344 4.84 0.49 -19.50
C SER A 344 4.77 -1.04 -19.68
N ASN A 345 5.76 -1.77 -19.16
CA ASN A 345 5.80 -3.24 -19.27
C ASN A 345 4.69 -3.90 -18.45
N GLY A 346 4.36 -3.36 -17.26
CA GLY A 346 3.24 -3.85 -16.45
C GLY A 346 1.92 -3.75 -17.20
N TRP A 347 1.59 -2.58 -17.75
CA TRP A 347 0.37 -2.39 -18.53
C TRP A 347 0.35 -3.20 -19.83
N ASN A 348 1.50 -3.36 -20.49
CA ASN A 348 1.63 -4.25 -21.63
C ASN A 348 1.35 -5.71 -21.25
N ALA A 349 1.82 -6.15 -20.08
CA ALA A 349 1.54 -7.50 -19.59
C ALA A 349 0.04 -7.72 -19.37
N PHE A 350 -0.69 -6.76 -18.78
CA PHE A 350 -2.14 -6.85 -18.61
C PHE A 350 -2.86 -6.90 -19.96
N LYS A 351 -2.45 -6.09 -20.94
CA LYS A 351 -3.00 -6.12 -22.30
C LYS A 351 -2.76 -7.47 -22.99
N ARG A 352 -1.56 -8.04 -22.85
CA ARG A 352 -1.24 -9.39 -23.38
C ARG A 352 -2.05 -10.48 -22.70
N LEU A 353 -2.17 -10.42 -21.37
CA LEU A 353 -2.94 -11.40 -20.59
C LEU A 353 -4.41 -11.47 -21.05
N THR A 354 -4.97 -10.34 -21.46
CA THR A 354 -6.38 -10.19 -21.86
C THR A 354 -6.60 -10.08 -23.36
N ALA A 355 -5.60 -10.44 -24.18
CA ALA A 355 -5.68 -10.29 -25.64
C ALA A 355 -6.83 -11.12 -26.29
N GLN A 356 -7.30 -12.17 -25.63
CA GLN A 356 -8.40 -13.00 -26.10
C GLN A 356 -9.76 -12.67 -25.44
N ALA A 357 -9.79 -11.74 -24.49
CA ALA A 357 -11.02 -11.30 -23.86
C ALA A 357 -11.81 -10.36 -24.80
N THR A 358 -13.13 -10.35 -24.62
CA THR A 358 -14.00 -9.45 -25.40
C THR A 358 -13.72 -7.98 -25.08
N PRO A 359 -14.13 -7.03 -25.95
CA PRO A 359 -13.98 -5.61 -25.68
C PRO A 359 -14.64 -5.17 -24.35
N ASP A 360 -15.80 -5.74 -24.00
CA ASP A 360 -16.52 -5.41 -22.77
C ASP A 360 -15.79 -5.96 -21.53
N GLU A 361 -15.28 -7.18 -21.57
CA GLU A 361 -14.47 -7.75 -20.48
C GLU A 361 -13.19 -6.96 -20.25
N ARG A 362 -12.53 -6.51 -21.32
CA ARG A 362 -11.37 -5.63 -21.23
C ARG A 362 -11.74 -4.26 -20.69
N ALA A 363 -12.87 -3.71 -21.12
CA ALA A 363 -13.37 -2.43 -20.60
C ALA A 363 -13.62 -2.50 -19.09
N ASP A 364 -14.19 -3.61 -18.59
CA ASP A 364 -14.35 -3.85 -17.15
C ASP A 364 -13.01 -3.84 -16.42
N LEU A 365 -12.07 -4.67 -16.86
CA LEU A 365 -10.77 -4.88 -16.19
C LEU A 365 -9.91 -3.60 -16.14
N PHE A 366 -9.90 -2.82 -17.23
CA PHE A 366 -9.04 -1.65 -17.36
C PHE A 366 -9.65 -0.35 -16.84
N ARG A 367 -10.99 -0.25 -16.69
CA ARG A 367 -11.64 1.00 -16.27
C ARG A 367 -13.02 0.84 -15.61
N GLY A 368 -13.83 -0.10 -16.07
CA GLY A 368 -15.25 -0.19 -15.69
C GLY A 368 -15.43 -0.55 -14.22
N THR A 369 -14.84 -1.64 -13.79
CA THR A 369 -14.94 -2.16 -12.42
C THR A 369 -14.41 -1.16 -11.40
N VAL A 370 -13.23 -0.57 -11.62
CA VAL A 370 -12.66 0.43 -10.71
C VAL A 370 -13.54 1.68 -10.62
N SER A 371 -14.05 2.15 -11.77
CA SER A 371 -14.95 3.32 -11.82
C SER A 371 -16.25 3.09 -11.07
N LYS A 372 -16.83 1.91 -11.20
CA LYS A 372 -18.05 1.50 -10.49
C LYS A 372 -17.81 1.40 -8.98
N VAL A 373 -16.80 0.66 -8.56
CA VAL A 373 -16.55 0.36 -7.13
C VAL A 373 -16.21 1.62 -6.34
N TYR A 374 -15.34 2.46 -6.89
CA TYR A 374 -14.96 3.71 -6.25
C TYR A 374 -15.82 4.92 -6.66
N ARG A 375 -16.89 4.71 -7.43
CA ARG A 375 -17.85 5.77 -7.84
C ARG A 375 -17.11 6.96 -8.45
N LEU A 376 -16.30 6.70 -9.48
CA LEU A 376 -15.42 7.71 -10.07
C LEU A 376 -16.13 8.62 -11.08
N GLY A 377 -17.38 8.49 -11.33
CA GLY A 377 -18.32 9.29 -12.11
C GLY A 377 -17.77 10.24 -13.12
#